data_ed863c70a2ed25c6aa01f494e823b560
#
_entry.id   ed863c70a2ed25c6aa01f494e823b560
#
_cell.length_a   1.000
_cell.length_b   1.000
_cell.length_c   1.000
_cell.angle_alpha   90.00
_cell.angle_beta   90.00
_cell.angle_gamma   90.00
#
_symmetry.space_group_name_H-M   'P 1'
#
loop_
_entity.id
_entity.type
_entity.pdbx_description
1 polymer ?
#
loop_
_entity_poly.entity_id
_entity_poly.type
_entity_poly.pdbx_seq_one_letter_code
_entity_poly.pdbx_strand_id
1 'polypeptide(L)'
;MSTKFLSMHMFSRALLYVTLLVGAAFFLAPLYVMVVTSLKDADEIRQNSLVSLPGGMNFDAWRLAWDSACTGAQCSGLEPFFWNSVWMTIPAVLISTTWGALNGYVLSLWKFRGSETLFAFLLFGVFMPFQVVLLPMSQVLGWLGMSSSIAGLILVHLLAGLPSTTLFFRNYYAAVPKDLLNAARMDGAGFWMIFLRIIVPMSTPIVMVTLIWQFTQIWNDFLFGVAFSGADSKPITVGLNNLANTT
;
A
#
# COMPACT_ATOMS: atom_id res chain seq x y z
N MET A 1 -48.68 -23.70 1.16
CA MET A 1 -47.97 -22.56 0.53
C MET A 1 -46.54 -22.33 1.10
N SER A 2 -46.22 -22.85 2.27
CA SER A 2 -44.96 -22.68 3.01
C SER A 2 -43.75 -23.43 2.45
N THR A 3 -43.91 -24.66 1.94
CA THR A 3 -42.77 -25.51 1.52
C THR A 3 -42.10 -25.07 0.22
N LYS A 4 -42.83 -24.47 -0.72
CA LYS A 4 -42.26 -23.92 -1.97
C LYS A 4 -41.42 -22.66 -1.73
N PHE A 5 -41.78 -21.84 -0.75
CA PHE A 5 -41.02 -20.65 -0.37
C PHE A 5 -39.67 -21.01 0.28
N LEU A 6 -39.66 -22.03 1.16
CA LEU A 6 -38.42 -22.51 1.77
C LEU A 6 -37.47 -23.16 0.74
N SER A 7 -38.01 -23.95 -0.22
CA SER A 7 -37.18 -24.57 -1.26
C SER A 7 -36.56 -23.54 -2.21
N MET A 8 -37.28 -22.48 -2.54
CA MET A 8 -36.79 -21.38 -3.40
C MET A 8 -35.68 -20.59 -2.72
N HIS A 9 -35.78 -20.33 -1.41
CA HIS A 9 -34.72 -19.68 -0.64
C HIS A 9 -33.48 -20.59 -0.48
N MET A 10 -33.64 -21.89 -0.31
CA MET A 10 -32.53 -22.81 -0.26
C MET A 10 -31.83 -22.94 -1.61
N PHE A 11 -32.58 -22.99 -2.70
CA PHE A 11 -32.01 -23.05 -4.06
C PHE A 11 -31.23 -21.75 -4.40
N SER A 12 -31.78 -20.56 -4.09
CA SER A 12 -31.08 -19.31 -4.34
C SER A 12 -29.81 -19.16 -3.50
N ARG A 13 -29.81 -19.64 -2.25
CA ARG A 13 -28.61 -19.68 -1.40
C ARG A 13 -27.58 -20.69 -1.94
N ALA A 14 -28.01 -21.86 -2.34
CA ALA A 14 -27.11 -22.87 -2.94
C ALA A 14 -26.45 -22.32 -4.22
N LEU A 15 -27.23 -21.71 -5.10
CA LEU A 15 -26.72 -21.08 -6.31
C LEU A 15 -25.70 -19.96 -5.98
N LEU A 16 -26.01 -19.13 -5.00
CA LEU A 16 -25.10 -18.07 -4.53
C LEU A 16 -23.77 -18.66 -4.01
N TYR A 17 -23.83 -19.70 -3.17
CA TYR A 17 -22.61 -20.33 -2.66
C TYR A 17 -21.80 -21.02 -3.77
N VAL A 18 -22.46 -21.69 -4.71
CA VAL A 18 -21.78 -22.28 -5.87
C VAL A 18 -21.09 -21.19 -6.69
N THR A 19 -21.77 -20.10 -6.98
CA THR A 19 -21.18 -18.97 -7.73
C THR A 19 -19.97 -18.38 -6.99
N LEU A 20 -20.09 -18.21 -5.67
CA LEU A 20 -18.97 -17.70 -4.84
C LEU A 20 -17.80 -18.69 -4.81
N LEU A 21 -18.06 -19.99 -4.70
CA LEU A 21 -17.00 -21.02 -4.71
C LEU A 21 -16.29 -21.10 -6.06
N VAL A 22 -17.03 -21.06 -7.16
CA VAL A 22 -16.44 -21.03 -8.50
C VAL A 22 -15.61 -19.77 -8.71
N GLY A 23 -16.15 -18.62 -8.30
CA GLY A 23 -15.40 -17.35 -8.33
C GLY A 23 -14.13 -17.42 -7.47
N ALA A 24 -14.24 -17.92 -6.25
CA ALA A 24 -13.08 -18.07 -5.36
C ALA A 24 -12.03 -19.02 -5.96
N ALA A 25 -12.43 -20.16 -6.50
CA ALA A 25 -11.53 -21.11 -7.16
C ALA A 25 -10.82 -20.46 -8.36
N PHE A 26 -11.55 -19.70 -9.18
CA PHE A 26 -10.99 -18.99 -10.32
C PHE A 26 -9.93 -17.96 -9.90
N PHE A 27 -10.24 -17.13 -8.88
CA PHE A 27 -9.29 -16.11 -8.39
C PHE A 27 -8.12 -16.70 -7.60
N LEU A 28 -8.29 -17.84 -6.94
CA LEU A 28 -7.23 -18.53 -6.21
C LEU A 28 -6.34 -19.40 -7.10
N ALA A 29 -6.79 -19.77 -8.30
CA ALA A 29 -6.02 -20.63 -9.21
C ALA A 29 -4.61 -20.08 -9.53
N PRO A 30 -4.42 -18.80 -9.87
CA PRO A 30 -3.07 -18.24 -10.10
C PRO A 30 -2.17 -18.32 -8.85
N LEU A 31 -2.73 -18.06 -7.66
CA LEU A 31 -1.99 -18.15 -6.39
C LEU A 31 -1.60 -19.61 -6.09
N TYR A 32 -2.51 -20.55 -6.32
CA TYR A 32 -2.22 -21.97 -6.21
C TYR A 32 -1.05 -22.38 -7.10
N VAL A 33 -1.10 -22.03 -8.39
CA VAL A 33 -0.03 -22.35 -9.35
C VAL A 33 1.30 -21.72 -8.90
N MET A 34 1.29 -20.46 -8.47
CA MET A 34 2.49 -19.77 -8.00
C MET A 34 3.12 -20.48 -6.79
N VAL A 35 2.32 -20.81 -5.78
CA VAL A 35 2.81 -21.48 -4.56
C VAL A 35 3.32 -22.89 -4.88
N VAL A 36 2.55 -23.66 -5.63
CA VAL A 36 2.92 -25.04 -5.97
C VAL A 36 4.19 -25.08 -6.83
N THR A 37 4.30 -24.19 -7.82
CA THR A 37 5.48 -24.13 -8.69
C THR A 37 6.74 -23.67 -7.92
N SER A 38 6.57 -22.75 -6.95
CA SER A 38 7.70 -22.27 -6.14
C SER A 38 8.32 -23.34 -5.21
N LEU A 39 7.62 -24.45 -5.01
CA LEU A 39 8.07 -25.57 -4.17
C LEU A 39 8.59 -26.77 -4.99
N LYS A 40 8.64 -26.65 -6.32
CA LYS A 40 9.13 -27.70 -7.23
C LYS A 40 10.58 -27.47 -7.63
N ASP A 41 11.25 -28.57 -7.96
CA ASP A 41 12.55 -28.51 -8.63
C ASP A 41 12.40 -28.10 -10.11
N ALA A 42 13.48 -27.57 -10.68
CA ALA A 42 13.49 -27.12 -12.08
C ALA A 42 13.13 -28.27 -13.06
N ASP A 43 13.58 -29.49 -12.78
CA ASP A 43 13.27 -30.67 -13.61
C ASP A 43 11.80 -31.06 -13.46
N GLU A 44 11.25 -30.97 -12.26
CA GLU A 44 9.82 -31.22 -12.02
C GLU A 44 8.91 -30.21 -12.73
N ILE A 45 9.32 -28.92 -12.76
CA ILE A 45 8.59 -27.87 -13.49
C ILE A 45 8.58 -28.14 -15.00
N ARG A 46 9.68 -28.68 -15.55
CA ARG A 46 9.80 -28.97 -16.99
C ARG A 46 9.03 -30.23 -17.42
N GLN A 47 8.94 -31.23 -16.54
CA GLN A 47 8.38 -32.54 -16.87
C GLN A 47 6.91 -32.68 -16.49
N ASN A 48 6.45 -31.97 -15.46
CA ASN A 48 5.11 -32.10 -14.91
C ASN A 48 4.21 -30.91 -15.27
N SER A 49 2.90 -31.12 -15.13
CA SER A 49 1.92 -30.03 -15.27
C SER A 49 2.14 -28.95 -14.20
N LEU A 50 1.90 -27.69 -14.56
CA LEU A 50 1.97 -26.54 -13.63
C LEU A 50 1.01 -26.68 -12.43
N VAL A 51 -0.08 -27.44 -12.61
CA VAL A 51 -1.12 -27.64 -11.58
C VAL A 51 -0.84 -28.86 -10.69
N SER A 52 0.11 -29.74 -11.06
CA SER A 52 0.44 -30.92 -10.25
C SER A 52 1.05 -30.52 -8.92
N LEU A 53 0.76 -31.29 -7.87
CA LEU A 53 1.41 -31.09 -6.57
C LEU A 53 2.91 -31.43 -6.67
N PRO A 54 3.78 -30.77 -5.87
CA PRO A 54 5.19 -31.09 -5.82
C PRO A 54 5.43 -32.49 -5.26
N GLY A 55 6.37 -33.22 -5.82
CA GLY A 55 6.79 -34.53 -5.33
C GLY A 55 7.49 -34.49 -3.96
N GLY A 56 8.01 -33.32 -3.60
CA GLY A 56 8.58 -32.99 -2.30
C GLY A 56 8.58 -31.47 -2.09
N MET A 57 8.62 -31.01 -0.85
CA MET A 57 8.75 -29.56 -0.57
C MET A 57 10.22 -29.16 -0.73
N ASN A 58 10.54 -28.45 -1.81
CA ASN A 58 11.86 -27.91 -2.06
C ASN A 58 11.87 -26.40 -1.80
N PHE A 59 12.79 -25.94 -0.96
CA PHE A 59 13.00 -24.52 -0.62
C PHE A 59 14.33 -23.97 -1.17
N ASP A 60 15.06 -24.73 -1.98
CA ASP A 60 16.36 -24.31 -2.48
C ASP A 60 16.25 -23.08 -3.39
N ALA A 61 15.20 -23.03 -4.22
CA ALA A 61 14.93 -21.85 -5.05
C ALA A 61 14.69 -20.58 -4.19
N TRP A 62 14.01 -20.71 -3.07
CA TRP A 62 13.78 -19.61 -2.12
C TRP A 62 15.08 -19.16 -1.45
N ARG A 63 15.92 -20.11 -1.01
CA ARG A 63 17.23 -19.80 -0.42
C ARG A 63 18.14 -19.12 -1.44
N LEU A 64 18.24 -19.70 -2.65
CA LEU A 64 19.02 -19.11 -3.72
C LEU A 64 18.59 -17.70 -4.05
N ALA A 65 17.26 -17.48 -4.19
CA ALA A 65 16.70 -16.15 -4.46
C ALA A 65 16.99 -15.15 -3.34
N TRP A 66 16.92 -15.61 -2.09
CA TRP A 66 17.14 -14.76 -0.93
C TRP A 66 18.61 -14.40 -0.71
N ASP A 67 19.51 -15.41 -0.75
CA ASP A 67 20.88 -15.24 -0.28
C ASP A 67 21.89 -14.90 -1.39
N SER A 68 21.70 -15.40 -2.62
CA SER A 68 22.78 -15.42 -3.60
C SER A 68 22.39 -15.20 -5.05
N ALA A 69 21.10 -15.06 -5.37
CA ALA A 69 20.68 -14.79 -6.74
C ALA A 69 21.29 -13.49 -7.27
N CYS A 70 21.67 -13.50 -8.54
CA CYS A 70 22.21 -12.31 -9.18
C CYS A 70 21.08 -11.41 -9.69
N THR A 71 21.06 -10.16 -9.22
CA THR A 71 20.09 -9.12 -9.62
C THR A 71 20.77 -8.06 -10.50
N GLY A 72 21.24 -8.48 -11.67
CA GLY A 72 22.11 -7.69 -12.55
C GLY A 72 23.59 -7.90 -12.21
N ALA A 73 24.33 -6.84 -11.91
CA ALA A 73 25.77 -6.92 -11.62
C ALA A 73 26.12 -7.41 -10.21
N GLN A 74 25.13 -7.49 -9.31
CA GLN A 74 25.32 -7.90 -7.92
C GLN A 74 24.67 -9.26 -7.67
N CYS A 75 25.39 -10.16 -7.00
CA CYS A 75 24.91 -11.50 -6.62
C CYS A 75 24.79 -11.58 -5.08
N SER A 76 23.96 -10.72 -4.51
CA SER A 76 23.70 -10.63 -3.06
C SER A 76 22.29 -11.09 -2.67
N GLY A 77 21.58 -11.76 -3.55
CA GLY A 77 20.20 -12.18 -3.34
C GLY A 77 19.21 -11.01 -3.27
N LEU A 78 18.00 -11.32 -2.80
CA LEU A 78 16.92 -10.36 -2.64
C LEU A 78 16.85 -9.74 -1.24
N GLU A 79 17.59 -10.27 -0.27
CA GLU A 79 17.57 -9.82 1.12
C GLU A 79 17.79 -8.30 1.27
N PRO A 80 18.84 -7.68 0.67
CA PRO A 80 19.06 -6.24 0.81
C PRO A 80 17.89 -5.40 0.26
N PHE A 81 17.32 -5.82 -0.86
CA PHE A 81 16.18 -5.14 -1.49
C PHE A 81 14.91 -5.22 -0.62
N PHE A 82 14.71 -6.35 0.05
CA PHE A 82 13.59 -6.52 0.98
C PHE A 82 13.71 -5.55 2.16
N TRP A 83 14.87 -5.48 2.79
CA TRP A 83 15.09 -4.57 3.90
C TRP A 83 15.01 -3.11 3.48
N ASN A 84 15.48 -2.77 2.29
CA ASN A 84 15.29 -1.43 1.72
C ASN A 84 13.80 -1.08 1.60
N SER A 85 12.97 -2.02 1.12
CA SER A 85 11.50 -1.82 1.07
C SER A 85 10.90 -1.65 2.46
N VAL A 86 11.33 -2.41 3.45
CA VAL A 86 10.86 -2.28 4.84
C VAL A 86 11.21 -0.90 5.41
N TRP A 87 12.49 -0.50 5.29
CA TRP A 87 12.98 0.79 5.78
C TRP A 87 12.39 2.00 5.04
N MET A 88 12.00 1.83 3.80
CA MET A 88 11.29 2.84 3.02
C MET A 88 9.80 2.90 3.40
N THR A 89 9.12 1.75 3.38
CA THR A 89 7.66 1.68 3.48
C THR A 89 7.15 2.05 4.87
N ILE A 90 7.76 1.51 5.93
CA ILE A 90 7.26 1.74 7.30
C ILE A 90 7.25 3.23 7.67
N PRO A 91 8.37 3.98 7.56
CA PRO A 91 8.35 5.42 7.87
C PRO A 91 7.43 6.20 6.93
N ALA A 92 7.45 5.91 5.62
CA ALA A 92 6.61 6.62 4.66
C ALA A 92 5.12 6.47 4.95
N VAL A 93 4.66 5.24 5.28
CA VAL A 93 3.27 4.95 5.66
C VAL A 93 2.88 5.67 6.95
N LEU A 94 3.70 5.57 7.98
CA LEU A 94 3.39 6.17 9.29
C LEU A 94 3.33 7.68 9.23
N ILE A 95 4.32 8.31 8.58
CA ILE A 95 4.40 9.77 8.47
C ILE A 95 3.25 10.28 7.58
N SER A 96 3.02 9.68 6.39
CA SER A 96 1.95 10.13 5.48
C SER A 96 0.56 9.98 6.09
N THR A 97 0.33 8.90 6.84
CA THR A 97 -0.94 8.67 7.55
C THR A 97 -1.15 9.69 8.66
N THR A 98 -0.12 9.95 9.46
CA THR A 98 -0.18 10.93 10.56
C THR A 98 -0.41 12.34 10.03
N TRP A 99 0.31 12.75 8.99
CA TRP A 99 0.14 14.06 8.38
C TRP A 99 -1.19 14.18 7.64
N GLY A 100 -1.64 13.12 6.96
CA GLY A 100 -2.96 13.05 6.37
C GLY A 100 -4.08 13.24 7.40
N ALA A 101 -3.96 12.61 8.56
CA ALA A 101 -4.90 12.75 9.67
C ALA A 101 -4.93 14.19 10.20
N LEU A 102 -3.77 14.81 10.41
CA LEU A 102 -3.68 16.20 10.86
C LEU A 102 -4.24 17.17 9.82
N ASN A 103 -3.86 17.01 8.54
CA ASN A 103 -4.38 17.82 7.44
C ASN A 103 -5.91 17.67 7.30
N GLY A 104 -6.41 16.43 7.33
CA GLY A 104 -7.85 16.16 7.28
C GLY A 104 -8.60 16.82 8.43
N TYR A 105 -8.04 16.78 9.64
CA TYR A 105 -8.60 17.43 10.82
C TYR A 105 -8.67 18.95 10.65
N VAL A 106 -7.56 19.58 10.25
CA VAL A 106 -7.50 21.03 10.02
C VAL A 106 -8.47 21.45 8.92
N LEU A 107 -8.43 20.79 7.77
CA LEU A 107 -9.22 21.17 6.60
C LEU A 107 -10.72 20.85 6.74
N SER A 108 -11.11 19.96 7.65
CA SER A 108 -12.51 19.60 7.89
C SER A 108 -13.13 20.38 9.05
N LEU A 109 -12.45 20.41 10.21
CA LEU A 109 -13.03 20.83 11.49
C LEU A 109 -12.51 22.19 12.00
N TRP A 110 -11.36 22.65 11.48
CA TRP A 110 -10.75 23.94 11.84
C TRP A 110 -10.62 24.86 10.62
N LYS A 111 -11.74 25.04 9.89
CA LYS A 111 -11.77 25.82 8.66
C LYS A 111 -11.21 27.24 8.86
N PHE A 112 -10.23 27.59 8.06
CA PHE A 112 -9.62 28.91 7.95
C PHE A 112 -9.86 29.49 6.55
N ARG A 113 -9.62 30.79 6.38
CA ARG A 113 -9.73 31.43 5.05
C ARG A 113 -8.71 30.79 4.10
N GLY A 114 -9.19 30.21 2.98
CA GLY A 114 -8.39 29.51 2.00
C GLY A 114 -8.28 27.98 2.20
N SER A 115 -8.89 27.40 3.25
CA SER A 115 -8.85 25.94 3.49
C SER A 115 -9.42 25.14 2.34
N GLU A 116 -10.49 25.59 1.70
CA GLU A 116 -11.09 24.91 0.53
C GLU A 116 -10.19 25.04 -0.71
N THR A 117 -9.54 26.19 -0.89
CA THR A 117 -8.57 26.39 -1.98
C THR A 117 -7.36 25.48 -1.81
N LEU A 118 -6.80 25.42 -0.60
CA LEU A 118 -5.69 24.52 -0.29
C LEU A 118 -6.09 23.04 -0.53
N PHE A 119 -7.29 22.68 -0.11
CA PHE A 119 -7.79 21.32 -0.36
C PHE A 119 -7.97 21.03 -1.86
N ALA A 120 -8.46 22.00 -2.65
CA ALA A 120 -8.57 21.86 -4.10
C ALA A 120 -7.19 21.62 -4.76
N PHE A 121 -6.15 22.32 -4.31
CA PHE A 121 -4.77 22.06 -4.77
C PHE A 121 -4.27 20.67 -4.38
N LEU A 122 -4.53 20.22 -3.16
CA LEU A 122 -4.20 18.85 -2.75
C LEU A 122 -4.95 17.81 -3.58
N LEU A 123 -6.25 18.03 -3.86
CA LEU A 123 -7.03 17.16 -4.73
C LEU A 123 -6.47 17.09 -6.15
N PHE A 124 -6.04 18.22 -6.70
CA PHE A 124 -5.38 18.23 -8.01
C PHE A 124 -4.16 17.28 -8.02
N GLY A 125 -3.40 17.24 -6.92
CA GLY A 125 -2.28 16.32 -6.76
C GLY A 125 -2.68 14.83 -6.84
N VAL A 126 -3.90 14.44 -6.42
CA VAL A 126 -4.39 13.05 -6.54
C VAL A 126 -4.54 12.62 -8.00
N PHE A 127 -4.94 13.55 -8.87
CA PHE A 127 -5.20 13.27 -10.29
C PHE A 127 -4.00 13.54 -11.19
N MET A 128 -2.92 14.09 -10.65
CA MET A 128 -1.71 14.37 -11.43
C MET A 128 -1.01 13.06 -11.79
N PRO A 129 -0.74 12.78 -13.07
CA PRO A 129 0.07 11.64 -13.47
C PRO A 129 1.47 11.77 -12.84
N PHE A 130 1.87 10.78 -12.06
CA PHE A 130 3.16 10.82 -11.34
C PHE A 130 4.37 10.87 -12.29
N GLN A 131 4.22 10.48 -13.56
CA GLN A 131 5.25 10.63 -14.57
C GLN A 131 5.68 12.09 -14.78
N VAL A 132 4.75 13.03 -14.62
CA VAL A 132 5.02 14.47 -14.78
C VAL A 132 5.93 14.99 -13.66
N VAL A 133 5.86 14.40 -12.47
CA VAL A 133 6.65 14.86 -11.32
C VAL A 133 8.04 14.22 -11.23
N LEU A 134 8.38 13.22 -12.09
CA LEU A 134 9.67 12.51 -12.03
C LEU A 134 10.87 13.47 -12.16
N LEU A 135 10.88 14.30 -13.19
CA LEU A 135 12.01 15.25 -13.41
C LEU A 135 12.09 16.33 -12.33
N PRO A 136 11.01 17.06 -11.99
CA PRO A 136 11.06 18.04 -10.91
C PRO A 136 11.46 17.41 -9.57
N MET A 137 10.98 16.21 -9.27
CA MET A 137 11.31 15.50 -8.04
C MET A 137 12.79 15.12 -7.98
N SER A 138 13.35 14.62 -9.09
CA SER A 138 14.78 14.32 -9.19
C SER A 138 15.64 15.55 -8.89
N GLN A 139 15.25 16.73 -9.41
CA GLN A 139 15.94 17.98 -9.13
C GLN A 139 15.84 18.39 -7.65
N VAL A 140 14.65 18.28 -7.06
CA VAL A 140 14.46 18.56 -5.62
C VAL A 140 15.30 17.65 -4.76
N LEU A 141 15.31 16.35 -5.05
CA LEU A 141 16.16 15.38 -4.34
C LEU A 141 17.65 15.71 -4.49
N GLY A 142 18.09 16.16 -5.69
CA GLY A 142 19.44 16.62 -5.94
C GLY A 142 19.81 17.83 -5.08
N TRP A 143 18.95 18.83 -5.00
CA TRP A 143 19.18 20.02 -4.17
C TRP A 143 19.21 19.72 -2.67
N LEU A 144 18.41 18.74 -2.24
CA LEU A 144 18.39 18.31 -0.85
C LEU A 144 19.54 17.34 -0.48
N GLY A 145 20.33 16.88 -1.47
CA GLY A 145 21.37 15.87 -1.24
C GLY A 145 20.81 14.49 -0.89
N MET A 146 19.54 14.22 -1.27
CA MET A 146 18.82 12.98 -0.95
C MET A 146 18.68 12.04 -2.16
N SER A 147 19.33 12.36 -3.28
CA SER A 147 19.33 11.51 -4.47
C SER A 147 19.86 10.12 -4.16
N SER A 148 19.29 9.11 -4.81
CA SER A 148 19.74 7.71 -4.71
C SER A 148 19.77 7.14 -3.29
N SER A 149 18.92 7.63 -2.41
CA SER A 149 18.85 7.23 -0.98
C SER A 149 17.46 6.76 -0.56
N ILE A 150 17.39 5.91 0.49
CA ILE A 150 16.12 5.50 1.09
C ILE A 150 15.35 6.72 1.63
N ALA A 151 16.05 7.71 2.21
CA ALA A 151 15.42 8.93 2.69
C ALA A 151 14.77 9.74 1.56
N GLY A 152 15.38 9.79 0.38
CA GLY A 152 14.80 10.38 -0.81
C GLY A 152 13.54 9.65 -1.26
N LEU A 153 13.57 8.32 -1.28
CA LEU A 153 12.38 7.51 -1.59
C LEU A 153 11.25 7.74 -0.59
N ILE A 154 11.55 7.80 0.71
CA ILE A 154 10.56 8.14 1.76
C ILE A 154 9.92 9.50 1.46
N LEU A 155 10.71 10.51 1.14
CA LEU A 155 10.21 11.86 0.83
C LEU A 155 9.29 11.86 -0.40
N VAL A 156 9.68 11.15 -1.46
CA VAL A 156 8.85 11.02 -2.68
C VAL A 156 7.50 10.39 -2.36
N HIS A 157 7.50 9.26 -1.64
CA HIS A 157 6.28 8.58 -1.25
C HIS A 157 5.40 9.41 -0.29
N LEU A 158 6.02 10.19 0.59
CA LEU A 158 5.31 11.15 1.43
C LEU A 158 4.56 12.17 0.59
N LEU A 159 5.25 12.84 -0.32
CA LEU A 159 4.66 13.89 -1.15
C LEU A 159 3.57 13.33 -2.08
N ALA A 160 3.78 12.16 -2.66
CA ALA A 160 2.79 11.49 -3.49
C ALA A 160 1.57 10.98 -2.69
N GLY A 161 1.77 10.56 -1.45
CA GLY A 161 0.71 10.00 -0.59
C GLY A 161 -0.12 11.04 0.16
N LEU A 162 0.43 12.24 0.43
CA LEU A 162 -0.25 13.29 1.19
C LEU A 162 -1.62 13.70 0.66
N PRO A 163 -1.82 13.89 -0.66
CA PRO A 163 -3.12 14.23 -1.20
C PRO A 163 -4.20 13.19 -0.89
N SER A 164 -3.90 11.94 -1.15
CA SER A 164 -4.83 10.81 -0.95
C SER A 164 -5.15 10.60 0.53
N THR A 165 -4.15 10.60 1.40
CA THR A 165 -4.35 10.44 2.84
C THR A 165 -5.15 11.60 3.43
N THR A 166 -4.85 12.83 3.03
CA THR A 166 -5.61 14.01 3.43
C THR A 166 -7.07 13.91 2.99
N LEU A 167 -7.34 13.45 1.76
CA LEU A 167 -8.69 13.24 1.25
C LEU A 167 -9.47 12.23 2.09
N PHE A 168 -8.86 11.08 2.42
CA PHE A 168 -9.51 10.03 3.21
C PHE A 168 -9.90 10.54 4.60
N PHE A 169 -8.97 11.16 5.30
CA PHE A 169 -9.24 11.70 6.63
C PHE A 169 -10.23 12.87 6.62
N ARG A 170 -10.10 13.79 5.66
CA ARG A 170 -11.03 14.93 5.54
C ARG A 170 -12.47 14.45 5.33
N ASN A 171 -12.67 13.48 4.45
CA ASN A 171 -13.99 12.92 4.18
C ASN A 171 -14.56 12.21 5.42
N TYR A 172 -13.72 11.45 6.13
CA TYR A 172 -14.14 10.79 7.37
C TYR A 172 -14.51 11.80 8.45
N TYR A 173 -13.71 12.84 8.65
CA TYR A 173 -13.95 13.86 9.67
C TYR A 173 -15.12 14.79 9.33
N ALA A 174 -15.47 14.93 8.07
CA ALA A 174 -16.66 15.69 7.68
C ALA A 174 -17.96 15.06 8.22
N ALA A 175 -17.96 13.76 8.52
CA ALA A 175 -19.08 13.04 9.10
C ALA A 175 -19.15 13.12 10.64
N VAL A 176 -18.13 13.68 11.30
CA VAL A 176 -18.11 13.82 12.77
C VAL A 176 -19.13 14.86 13.21
N PRO A 177 -20.02 14.55 14.18
CA PRO A 177 -21.02 15.49 14.67
C PRO A 177 -20.37 16.75 15.27
N LYS A 178 -20.83 17.92 14.81
CA LYS A 178 -20.32 19.22 15.30
C LYS A 178 -20.61 19.43 16.78
N ASP A 179 -21.69 18.85 17.28
CA ASP A 179 -22.10 18.99 18.69
C ASP A 179 -21.05 18.38 19.63
N LEU A 180 -20.41 17.28 19.25
CA LEU A 180 -19.31 16.70 20.01
C LEU A 180 -18.12 17.67 20.16
N LEU A 181 -17.78 18.37 19.08
CA LEU A 181 -16.70 19.35 19.07
C LEU A 181 -17.06 20.61 19.85
N ASN A 182 -18.32 21.05 19.74
CA ASN A 182 -18.81 22.20 20.47
C ASN A 182 -18.84 21.93 21.99
N ALA A 183 -19.31 20.74 22.42
CA ALA A 183 -19.26 20.32 23.81
C ALA A 183 -17.82 20.33 24.34
N ALA A 184 -16.87 19.72 23.61
CA ALA A 184 -15.47 19.73 24.01
C ALA A 184 -14.87 21.14 24.14
N ARG A 185 -15.26 22.05 23.25
CA ARG A 185 -14.84 23.48 23.33
C ARG A 185 -15.43 24.20 24.54
N MET A 186 -16.70 23.91 24.88
CA MET A 186 -17.32 24.44 26.11
C MET A 186 -16.60 23.96 27.36
N ASP A 187 -16.08 22.72 27.34
CA ASP A 187 -15.23 22.18 28.42
C ASP A 187 -13.79 22.71 28.39
N GLY A 188 -13.48 23.69 27.52
CA GLY A 188 -12.18 24.33 27.44
C GLY A 188 -11.12 23.54 26.65
N ALA A 189 -11.52 22.51 25.89
CA ALA A 189 -10.59 21.72 25.10
C ALA A 189 -10.06 22.52 23.89
N GLY A 190 -8.73 22.69 23.84
CA GLY A 190 -8.02 23.32 22.72
C GLY A 190 -7.78 22.34 21.56
N PHE A 191 -7.15 22.86 20.49
CA PHE A 191 -6.86 22.15 19.23
C PHE A 191 -6.27 20.75 19.43
N TRP A 192 -5.15 20.65 20.13
CA TRP A 192 -4.45 19.39 20.34
C TRP A 192 -5.19 18.44 21.27
N MET A 193 -5.91 18.96 22.25
CA MET A 193 -6.72 18.12 23.15
C MET A 193 -7.85 17.46 22.40
N ILE A 194 -8.58 18.20 21.55
CA ILE A 194 -9.63 17.66 20.68
C ILE A 194 -9.03 16.64 19.71
N PHE A 195 -7.92 16.98 19.05
CA PHE A 195 -7.30 16.07 18.09
C PHE A 195 -6.88 14.75 18.74
N LEU A 196 -6.07 14.80 19.79
CA LEU A 196 -5.46 13.59 20.38
C LEU A 196 -6.44 12.76 21.22
N ARG A 197 -7.40 13.40 21.94
CA ARG A 197 -8.29 12.69 22.87
C ARG A 197 -9.65 12.34 22.29
N ILE A 198 -10.09 13.01 21.24
CA ILE A 198 -11.40 12.76 20.62
C ILE A 198 -11.25 12.23 19.21
N ILE A 199 -10.56 12.98 18.34
CA ILE A 199 -10.53 12.66 16.92
C ILE A 199 -9.66 11.42 16.64
N VAL A 200 -8.45 11.35 17.17
CA VAL A 200 -7.55 10.19 16.93
C VAL A 200 -8.16 8.87 17.40
N PRO A 201 -8.73 8.74 18.62
CA PRO A 201 -9.38 7.51 19.03
C PRO A 201 -10.58 7.11 18.16
N MET A 202 -11.36 8.08 17.69
CA MET A 202 -12.48 7.84 16.77
C MET A 202 -12.03 7.47 15.35
N SER A 203 -10.79 7.77 15.00
CA SER A 203 -10.24 7.60 13.65
C SER A 203 -9.73 6.19 13.36
N THR A 204 -9.77 5.27 14.32
CA THR A 204 -9.25 3.91 14.14
C THR A 204 -9.67 3.24 12.83
N PRO A 205 -10.96 3.28 12.40
CA PRO A 205 -11.35 2.65 11.14
C PRO A 205 -10.67 3.28 9.92
N ILE A 206 -10.63 4.61 9.83
CA ILE A 206 -10.03 5.28 8.69
C ILE A 206 -8.50 5.21 8.72
N VAL A 207 -7.88 5.17 9.89
CA VAL A 207 -6.45 4.93 10.05
C VAL A 207 -6.08 3.56 9.46
N MET A 208 -6.83 2.50 9.79
CA MET A 208 -6.58 1.16 9.24
C MET A 208 -6.72 1.13 7.71
N VAL A 209 -7.77 1.73 7.17
CA VAL A 209 -7.96 1.83 5.71
C VAL A 209 -6.79 2.58 5.06
N THR A 210 -6.38 3.69 5.65
CA THR A 210 -5.28 4.51 5.11
C THR A 210 -3.93 3.79 5.20
N LEU A 211 -3.65 3.11 6.30
CA LEU A 211 -2.43 2.31 6.48
C LEU A 211 -2.35 1.20 5.42
N ILE A 212 -3.43 0.44 5.24
CA ILE A 212 -3.48 -0.64 4.24
C ILE A 212 -3.29 -0.06 2.83
N TRP A 213 -3.99 1.02 2.51
CA TRP A 213 -3.88 1.70 1.21
C TRP A 213 -2.45 2.16 0.95
N GLN A 214 -1.87 2.95 1.87
CA GLN A 214 -0.52 3.49 1.72
C GLN A 214 0.55 2.39 1.67
N PHE A 215 0.43 1.38 2.54
CA PHE A 215 1.33 0.23 2.51
C PHE A 215 1.31 -0.45 1.15
N THR A 216 0.12 -0.74 0.62
CA THR A 216 -0.02 -1.41 -0.67
C THR A 216 0.55 -0.56 -1.82
N GLN A 217 0.31 0.75 -1.81
CA GLN A 217 0.82 1.65 -2.84
C GLN A 217 2.36 1.76 -2.79
N ILE A 218 2.93 1.93 -1.61
CA ILE A 218 4.37 2.13 -1.44
C ILE A 218 5.14 0.83 -1.64
N TRP A 219 4.65 -0.28 -1.07
CA TRP A 219 5.30 -1.59 -1.19
C TRP A 219 5.36 -2.10 -2.62
N ASN A 220 4.30 -1.89 -3.39
CA ASN A 220 4.20 -2.35 -4.78
C ASN A 220 4.76 -1.33 -5.79
N ASP A 221 5.22 -0.16 -5.33
CA ASP A 221 5.78 0.81 -6.26
C ASP A 221 7.08 0.30 -6.89
N PHE A 222 7.12 0.37 -8.19
CA PHE A 222 8.28 0.04 -9.01
C PHE A 222 8.90 1.29 -9.62
N LEU A 223 8.07 2.24 -10.03
CA LEU A 223 8.51 3.36 -10.84
C LEU A 223 9.39 4.33 -10.07
N PHE A 224 9.00 4.73 -8.87
CA PHE A 224 9.82 5.59 -8.03
C PHE A 224 11.09 4.85 -7.58
N GLY A 225 10.97 3.53 -7.34
CA GLY A 225 12.10 2.67 -7.07
C GLY A 225 13.14 2.73 -8.19
N VAL A 226 12.73 2.58 -9.45
CA VAL A 226 13.64 2.67 -10.60
C VAL A 226 14.18 4.09 -10.79
N ALA A 227 13.32 5.11 -10.63
CA ALA A 227 13.68 6.49 -10.95
C ALA A 227 14.59 7.16 -9.91
N PHE A 228 14.44 6.81 -8.62
CA PHE A 228 15.06 7.58 -7.52
C PHE A 228 15.96 6.75 -6.61
N SER A 229 16.02 5.41 -6.75
CA SER A 229 16.97 4.61 -5.98
C SER A 229 18.38 4.61 -6.57
N GLY A 230 19.37 4.40 -5.71
CA GLY A 230 20.76 4.11 -6.08
C GLY A 230 21.04 2.61 -6.05
N ALA A 231 22.31 2.22 -6.21
CA ALA A 231 22.71 0.82 -6.19
C ALA A 231 22.30 0.11 -4.89
N ASP A 232 22.49 0.78 -3.75
CA ASP A 232 22.29 0.20 -2.41
C ASP A 232 20.92 0.50 -1.80
N SER A 233 20.05 1.26 -2.48
CA SER A 233 18.75 1.68 -1.97
C SER A 233 17.57 1.17 -2.79
N LYS A 234 17.79 0.21 -3.70
CA LYS A 234 16.73 -0.37 -4.54
C LYS A 234 15.73 -1.15 -3.70
N PRO A 235 14.40 -0.91 -3.89
CA PRO A 235 13.35 -1.68 -3.23
C PRO A 235 13.18 -3.07 -3.85
N ILE A 236 12.44 -3.94 -3.16
CA ILE A 236 12.21 -5.34 -3.55
C ILE A 236 11.59 -5.49 -4.94
N THR A 237 10.72 -4.59 -5.34
CA THR A 237 10.08 -4.60 -6.66
C THR A 237 11.09 -4.46 -7.79
N VAL A 238 12.11 -3.62 -7.59
CA VAL A 238 13.22 -3.46 -8.54
C VAL A 238 14.14 -4.68 -8.52
N GLY A 239 14.42 -5.23 -7.33
CA GLY A 239 15.19 -6.47 -7.18
C GLY A 239 14.54 -7.65 -7.90
N LEU A 240 13.24 -7.85 -7.70
CA LEU A 240 12.45 -8.90 -8.37
C LEU A 240 12.43 -8.73 -9.89
N ASN A 241 12.24 -7.51 -10.37
CA ASN A 241 12.27 -7.25 -11.82
C ASN A 241 13.66 -7.55 -12.42
N ASN A 242 14.74 -7.19 -11.73
CA ASN A 242 16.09 -7.50 -12.17
C ASN A 242 16.34 -9.00 -12.18
N LEU A 243 15.92 -9.73 -11.13
CA LEU A 243 16.02 -11.18 -11.05
C LEU A 243 15.29 -11.86 -12.22
N ALA A 244 14.06 -11.43 -12.52
CA ALA A 244 13.26 -11.99 -13.62
C ALA A 244 13.88 -11.73 -15.02
N ASN A 245 14.70 -10.70 -15.17
CA ASN A 245 15.34 -10.35 -16.44
C ASN A 245 16.78 -10.89 -16.59
N THR A 246 17.34 -11.49 -15.53
CA THR A 246 18.70 -12.08 -15.55
C THR A 246 18.68 -13.62 -15.69
N THR A 247 17.52 -14.24 -15.58
CA THR A 247 17.26 -15.67 -15.80
C THR A 247 16.70 -15.91 -17.19
#